data_4b974b2bc6e5ee46d8e7984662c050c0
#
_entry.id   4b974b2bc6e5ee46d8e7984662c050c0
#
_cell.length_a   1.000
_cell.length_b   1.000
_cell.length_c   1.000
_cell.angle_alpha   90.00
_cell.angle_beta   90.00
_cell.angle_gamma   90.00
#
_symmetry.space_group_name_H-M   'P 1'
#
loop_
_entity.id
_entity.type
_entity.pdbx_description
1 polymer ?
#
loop_
_entity_poly.entity_id
_entity_poly.type
_entity_poly.pdbx_seq_one_letter_code
_entity_poly.pdbx_strand_id
1 'polypeptide(L)'
;MSDKETLERLPAVGVDFMDDDHEEAFALLDRIVGSLEGLVDADPEPPGLRRDLRDFIEHSRQHFRHEELEMQRAGYSPLPIHKQEHDQRLEELVGYVDDLDAGVISLQGLKSRFLDEFVPWYHKHCSTMDKATAKFLEANPVSENKPCDQCWVVTQKKRPV
;
A
#
# COMPACT_ATOMS: atom_id res chain seq x y z
N MET A 1 -18.90 -18.86 -19.10
CA MET A 1 -17.68 -18.05 -19.32
C MET A 1 -17.72 -16.99 -18.24
N SER A 2 -16.92 -17.18 -17.19
CA SER A 2 -16.79 -16.17 -16.16
C SER A 2 -15.98 -15.03 -16.77
N ASP A 3 -16.61 -13.86 -16.93
CA ASP A 3 -15.87 -12.65 -17.26
C ASP A 3 -14.92 -12.41 -16.09
N LYS A 4 -13.64 -12.67 -16.32
CA LYS A 4 -12.58 -12.33 -15.38
C LYS A 4 -12.64 -10.81 -15.27
N GLU A 5 -13.18 -10.32 -14.17
CA GLU A 5 -13.18 -8.89 -13.89
C GLU A 5 -11.71 -8.47 -13.81
N THR A 6 -11.25 -7.84 -14.87
CA THR A 6 -9.86 -7.37 -14.92
C THR A 6 -9.70 -6.28 -13.90
N LEU A 7 -8.76 -6.43 -12.97
CA LEU A 7 -8.44 -5.41 -11.98
C LEU A 7 -8.20 -4.06 -12.71
N GLU A 8 -8.97 -3.04 -12.33
CA GLU A 8 -8.82 -1.71 -12.90
C GLU A 8 -7.46 -1.13 -12.48
N ARG A 9 -6.73 -0.58 -13.44
CA ARG A 9 -5.44 0.06 -13.16
C ARG A 9 -5.60 1.22 -12.21
N LEU A 10 -4.63 1.37 -11.30
CA LEU A 10 -4.56 2.54 -10.43
C LEU A 10 -4.38 3.80 -11.28
N PRO A 11 -5.09 4.90 -10.95
CA PRO A 11 -4.97 6.14 -11.71
C PRO A 11 -3.60 6.77 -11.50
N ALA A 12 -3.01 7.30 -12.58
CA ALA A 12 -1.84 8.15 -12.48
C ALA A 12 -2.18 9.45 -11.74
N VAL A 13 -1.29 9.87 -10.84
CA VAL A 13 -1.45 11.07 -10.02
C VAL A 13 -0.59 12.24 -10.51
N GLY A 14 0.43 11.96 -11.34
CA GLY A 14 1.27 12.94 -12.01
C GLY A 14 2.57 13.26 -11.29
N VAL A 15 2.93 12.53 -10.24
CA VAL A 15 4.21 12.63 -9.54
C VAL A 15 4.96 11.32 -9.72
N ASP A 16 6.13 11.36 -10.35
CA ASP A 16 6.85 10.20 -10.86
C ASP A 16 7.03 9.09 -9.82
N PHE A 17 7.52 9.40 -8.60
CA PHE A 17 7.73 8.37 -7.60
C PHE A 17 6.43 7.70 -7.12
N MET A 18 5.32 8.46 -7.04
CA MET A 18 4.01 7.92 -6.67
C MET A 18 3.47 7.03 -7.78
N ASP A 19 3.62 7.46 -9.03
CA ASP A 19 3.15 6.70 -10.17
C ASP A 19 3.96 5.41 -10.37
N ASP A 20 5.27 5.44 -10.16
CA ASP A 20 6.14 4.26 -10.16
C ASP A 20 5.76 3.26 -9.05
N ASP A 21 5.57 3.75 -7.82
CA ASP A 21 5.14 2.94 -6.69
C ASP A 21 3.74 2.33 -6.91
N HIS A 22 2.81 3.10 -7.50
CA HIS A 22 1.48 2.62 -7.86
C HIS A 22 1.53 1.53 -8.94
N GLU A 23 2.43 1.63 -9.91
CA GLU A 23 2.58 0.60 -10.94
C GLU A 23 3.13 -0.71 -10.37
N GLU A 24 4.11 -0.63 -9.47
CA GLU A 24 4.62 -1.81 -8.74
C GLU A 24 3.54 -2.43 -7.84
N ALA A 25 2.79 -1.61 -7.10
CA ALA A 25 1.67 -2.06 -6.29
C ALA A 25 0.59 -2.75 -7.13
N PHE A 26 0.26 -2.20 -8.29
CA PHE A 26 -0.71 -2.79 -9.20
C PHE A 26 -0.26 -4.19 -9.67
N ALA A 27 1.01 -4.35 -10.01
CA ALA A 27 1.54 -5.66 -10.44
C ALA A 27 1.46 -6.72 -9.32
N LEU A 28 1.68 -6.32 -8.05
CA LEU A 28 1.50 -7.19 -6.89
C LEU A 28 0.03 -7.52 -6.65
N LEU A 29 -0.84 -6.50 -6.71
CA LEU A 29 -2.30 -6.67 -6.56
C LEU A 29 -2.87 -7.61 -7.62
N ASP A 30 -2.49 -7.45 -8.89
CA ASP A 30 -2.98 -8.28 -9.99
C ASP A 30 -2.67 -9.77 -9.77
N ARG A 31 -1.49 -10.08 -9.24
CA ARG A 31 -1.14 -11.47 -8.87
C ARG A 31 -2.00 -12.01 -7.72
N ILE A 32 -2.20 -11.19 -6.67
CA ILE A 32 -3.01 -11.58 -5.51
C ILE A 32 -4.47 -11.78 -5.93
N VAL A 33 -5.02 -10.80 -6.65
CA VAL A 33 -6.41 -10.85 -7.15
C VAL A 33 -6.60 -12.07 -8.05
N GLY A 34 -5.70 -12.31 -9.00
CA GLY A 34 -5.76 -13.48 -9.88
C GLY A 34 -5.70 -14.82 -9.12
N SER A 35 -4.97 -14.87 -8.00
CA SER A 35 -4.94 -16.06 -7.13
C SER A 35 -6.24 -16.26 -6.34
N LEU A 36 -6.88 -15.16 -5.92
CA LEU A 36 -8.10 -15.20 -5.09
C LEU A 36 -9.37 -15.36 -5.91
N GLU A 37 -9.49 -14.70 -7.06
CA GLU A 37 -10.71 -14.76 -7.89
C GLU A 37 -11.05 -16.18 -8.34
N GLY A 38 -10.06 -16.97 -8.71
CA GLY A 38 -10.24 -18.36 -9.16
C GLY A 38 -10.60 -19.36 -8.06
N LEU A 39 -10.56 -18.96 -6.76
CA LEU A 39 -10.83 -19.88 -5.65
C LEU A 39 -12.30 -20.24 -5.56
N VAL A 40 -12.58 -21.54 -5.45
CA VAL A 40 -13.86 -22.11 -5.04
C VAL A 40 -13.71 -22.80 -3.68
N ASP A 41 -14.85 -23.09 -3.03
CA ASP A 41 -14.83 -23.74 -1.72
C ASP A 41 -14.04 -25.06 -1.74
N ALA A 42 -13.23 -25.26 -0.72
CA ALA A 42 -12.35 -26.41 -0.53
C ALA A 42 -11.13 -26.50 -1.48
N ASP A 43 -10.85 -25.48 -2.27
CA ASP A 43 -9.59 -25.43 -3.02
C ASP A 43 -8.37 -25.35 -2.09
N PRO A 44 -7.26 -25.96 -2.49
CA PRO A 44 -5.99 -25.74 -1.78
C PRO A 44 -5.52 -24.30 -1.97
N GLU A 45 -4.71 -23.84 -1.03
CA GLU A 45 -4.10 -22.50 -1.12
C GLU A 45 -3.29 -22.36 -2.42
N PRO A 46 -3.49 -21.26 -3.19
CA PRO A 46 -2.72 -21.02 -4.40
C PRO A 46 -1.23 -20.88 -4.11
N PRO A 47 -0.34 -21.50 -4.91
CA PRO A 47 1.08 -21.37 -4.73
C PRO A 47 1.52 -19.90 -4.78
N GLY A 48 2.30 -19.47 -3.78
CA GLY A 48 2.87 -18.13 -3.74
C GLY A 48 1.95 -17.04 -3.18
N LEU A 49 0.68 -17.30 -2.90
CA LEU A 49 -0.25 -16.31 -2.37
C LEU A 49 0.28 -15.60 -1.11
N ARG A 50 0.79 -16.36 -0.13
CA ARG A 50 1.33 -15.77 1.11
C ARG A 50 2.58 -14.92 0.86
N ARG A 51 3.42 -15.32 -0.07
CA ARG A 51 4.59 -14.52 -0.47
C ARG A 51 4.12 -13.22 -1.12
N ASP A 52 3.21 -13.29 -2.07
CA ASP A 52 2.73 -12.10 -2.78
C ASP A 52 2.01 -11.12 -1.83
N LEU A 53 1.26 -11.62 -0.84
CA LEU A 53 0.67 -10.80 0.23
C LEU A 53 1.74 -10.11 1.09
N ARG A 54 2.78 -10.82 1.51
CA ARG A 54 3.88 -10.24 2.30
C ARG A 54 4.68 -9.21 1.50
N ASP A 55 4.95 -9.50 0.23
CA ASP A 55 5.63 -8.57 -0.67
C ASP A 55 4.80 -7.29 -0.86
N PHE A 56 3.48 -7.43 -1.00
CA PHE A 56 2.57 -6.29 -1.09
C PHE A 56 2.52 -5.46 0.19
N ILE A 57 2.52 -6.10 1.36
CA ILE A 57 2.58 -5.41 2.66
C ILE A 57 3.86 -4.61 2.79
N GLU A 58 5.01 -5.21 2.44
CA GLU A 58 6.30 -4.52 2.53
C GLU A 58 6.40 -3.37 1.53
N HIS A 59 5.94 -3.56 0.30
CA HIS A 59 5.84 -2.50 -0.69
C HIS A 59 4.95 -1.34 -0.20
N SER A 60 3.75 -1.65 0.33
CA SER A 60 2.83 -0.64 0.87
C SER A 60 3.46 0.14 2.02
N ARG A 61 4.20 -0.53 2.90
CA ARG A 61 4.92 0.13 4.02
C ARG A 61 5.94 1.14 3.53
N GLN A 62 6.71 0.78 2.50
CA GLN A 62 7.73 1.64 1.92
C GLN A 62 7.11 2.81 1.17
N HIS A 63 6.09 2.54 0.35
CA HIS A 63 5.35 3.54 -0.40
C HIS A 63 4.70 4.58 0.51
N PHE A 64 3.91 4.16 1.49
CA PHE A 64 3.26 5.06 2.44
C PHE A 64 4.27 5.93 3.19
N ARG A 65 5.37 5.32 3.63
CA ARG A 65 6.45 6.08 4.27
C ARG A 65 7.08 7.12 3.35
N HIS A 66 7.27 6.79 2.09
CA HIS A 66 7.84 7.71 1.10
C HIS A 66 6.91 8.92 0.91
N GLU A 67 5.63 8.69 0.70
CA GLU A 67 4.63 9.77 0.59
C GLU A 67 4.59 10.64 1.83
N GLU A 68 4.54 10.04 3.01
CA GLU A 68 4.51 10.76 4.30
C GLU A 68 5.74 11.66 4.49
N LEU A 69 6.92 11.20 4.09
CA LEU A 69 8.12 12.01 4.12
C LEU A 69 8.05 13.22 3.17
N GLU A 70 7.57 13.01 1.96
CA GLU A 70 7.43 14.10 0.99
C GLU A 70 6.34 15.10 1.41
N MET A 71 5.21 14.62 1.94
CA MET A 71 4.18 15.46 2.54
C MET A 71 4.73 16.30 3.71
N GLN A 72 5.53 15.69 4.58
CA GLN A 72 6.15 16.37 5.71
C GLN A 72 7.12 17.46 5.24
N ARG A 73 7.98 17.16 4.28
CA ARG A 73 8.94 18.10 3.69
C ARG A 73 8.26 19.29 3.03
N ALA A 74 7.15 19.04 2.34
CA ALA A 74 6.38 20.08 1.66
C ALA A 74 5.47 20.88 2.60
N GLY A 75 5.29 20.44 3.85
CA GLY A 75 4.38 21.08 4.80
C GLY A 75 2.90 20.87 4.46
N TYR A 76 2.54 19.69 3.95
CA TYR A 76 1.18 19.33 3.59
C TYR A 76 0.31 19.16 4.84
N SER A 77 -0.61 20.08 5.08
CA SER A 77 -1.42 20.10 6.31
C SER A 77 -2.35 18.89 6.50
N PRO A 78 -2.89 18.23 5.45
CA PRO A 78 -3.67 16.99 5.61
C PRO A 78 -2.87 15.74 5.98
N LEU A 79 -1.52 15.81 6.08
CA LEU A 79 -0.68 14.66 6.41
C LEU A 79 -1.19 13.80 7.58
N PRO A 80 -1.67 14.35 8.73
CA PRO A 80 -2.11 13.50 9.83
C PRO A 80 -3.28 12.59 9.47
N ILE A 81 -4.22 13.08 8.65
CA ILE A 81 -5.39 12.30 8.20
C ILE A 81 -4.97 11.27 7.16
N HIS A 82 -4.12 11.65 6.21
CA HIS A 82 -3.59 10.76 5.19
C HIS A 82 -2.80 9.60 5.81
N LYS A 83 -1.89 9.93 6.75
CA LYS A 83 -1.13 8.92 7.50
C LYS A 83 -2.03 7.99 8.30
N GLN A 84 -3.10 8.48 8.91
CA GLN A 84 -4.04 7.63 9.64
C GLN A 84 -4.69 6.58 8.74
N GLU A 85 -5.05 6.94 7.51
CA GLU A 85 -5.57 6.01 6.50
C GLU A 85 -4.52 4.94 6.15
N HIS A 86 -3.26 5.34 5.95
CA HIS A 86 -2.16 4.42 5.69
C HIS A 86 -1.95 3.43 6.85
N ASP A 87 -1.84 3.93 8.07
CA ASP A 87 -1.59 3.13 9.27
C ASP A 87 -2.71 2.09 9.47
N GLN A 88 -3.96 2.52 9.34
CA GLN A 88 -5.13 1.64 9.50
C GLN A 88 -5.13 0.53 8.44
N ARG A 89 -4.89 0.85 7.18
CA ARG A 89 -4.92 -0.13 6.09
C ARG A 89 -3.74 -1.09 6.13
N LEU A 90 -2.58 -0.61 6.55
CA LEU A 90 -1.43 -1.48 6.74
C LEU A 90 -1.65 -2.47 7.89
N GLU A 91 -2.26 -2.03 8.99
CA GLU A 91 -2.64 -2.89 10.11
C GLU A 91 -3.66 -3.96 9.68
N GLU A 92 -4.68 -3.58 8.90
CA GLU A 92 -5.65 -4.52 8.33
C GLU A 92 -5.00 -5.56 7.43
N LEU A 93 -4.10 -5.16 6.52
CA LEU A 93 -3.38 -6.09 5.64
C LEU A 93 -2.54 -7.11 6.42
N VAL A 94 -1.82 -6.64 7.43
CA VAL A 94 -1.05 -7.52 8.33
C VAL A 94 -1.99 -8.49 9.04
N GLY A 95 -3.11 -7.98 9.57
CA GLY A 95 -4.14 -8.77 10.21
C GLY A 95 -4.73 -9.86 9.31
N TYR A 96 -4.90 -9.62 8.02
CA TYR A 96 -5.38 -10.64 7.08
C TYR A 96 -4.42 -11.84 6.97
N VAL A 97 -3.11 -11.56 6.93
CA VAL A 97 -2.10 -12.63 6.86
C VAL A 97 -2.01 -13.37 8.20
N ASP A 98 -2.01 -12.65 9.31
CA ASP A 98 -1.95 -13.24 10.65
C ASP A 98 -3.17 -14.12 10.93
N ASP A 99 -4.37 -13.66 10.58
CA ASP A 99 -5.62 -14.42 10.73
C ASP A 99 -5.63 -15.68 9.86
N LEU A 100 -5.07 -15.59 8.64
CA LEU A 100 -4.93 -16.74 7.75
C LEU A 100 -3.90 -17.74 8.31
N ASP A 101 -2.75 -17.27 8.80
CA ASP A 101 -1.70 -18.10 9.39
C ASP A 101 -2.18 -18.80 10.66
N ALA A 102 -3.02 -18.13 11.45
CA ALA A 102 -3.62 -18.69 12.67
C ALA A 102 -4.85 -19.59 12.40
N GLY A 103 -5.32 -19.67 11.16
CA GLY A 103 -6.54 -20.41 10.80
C GLY A 103 -7.83 -19.77 11.33
N VAL A 104 -7.78 -18.48 11.67
CA VAL A 104 -8.95 -17.69 12.12
C VAL A 104 -9.90 -17.38 10.98
N ILE A 105 -9.34 -17.12 9.79
CA ILE A 105 -10.11 -16.95 8.56
C ILE A 105 -9.77 -18.04 7.54
N SER A 106 -10.73 -18.34 6.68
CA SER A 106 -10.54 -19.21 5.51
C SER A 106 -9.98 -18.41 4.34
N LEU A 107 -9.55 -19.11 3.29
CA LEU A 107 -9.20 -18.50 2.00
C LEU A 107 -10.37 -17.71 1.40
N GLN A 108 -11.61 -18.17 1.57
CA GLN A 108 -12.80 -17.43 1.14
C GLN A 108 -13.01 -16.16 1.97
N GLY A 109 -12.74 -16.22 3.27
CA GLY A 109 -12.78 -15.06 4.15
C GLY A 109 -11.72 -14.02 3.77
N LEU A 110 -10.50 -14.46 3.44
CA LEU A 110 -9.46 -13.59 2.89
C LEU A 110 -9.88 -12.97 1.56
N LYS A 111 -10.43 -13.79 0.64
CA LYS A 111 -10.93 -13.33 -0.65
C LYS A 111 -11.93 -12.19 -0.50
N SER A 112 -12.95 -12.35 0.34
CA SER A 112 -13.95 -11.30 0.58
C SER A 112 -13.33 -10.03 1.15
N ARG A 113 -12.51 -10.13 2.20
CA ARG A 113 -11.86 -8.94 2.80
C ARG A 113 -10.95 -8.22 1.80
N PHE A 114 -10.23 -8.97 0.98
CA PHE A 114 -9.30 -8.37 0.04
C PHE A 114 -9.99 -7.77 -1.18
N LEU A 115 -10.87 -8.52 -1.85
CA LEU A 115 -11.51 -8.10 -3.09
C LEU A 115 -12.67 -7.10 -2.86
N ASP A 116 -13.46 -7.29 -1.79
CA ASP A 116 -14.66 -6.50 -1.58
C ASP A 116 -14.41 -5.24 -0.73
N GLU A 117 -13.33 -5.23 0.08
CA GLU A 117 -13.03 -4.12 0.99
C GLU A 117 -11.72 -3.41 0.66
N PHE A 118 -10.59 -4.15 0.60
CA PHE A 118 -9.27 -3.53 0.44
C PHE A 118 -9.03 -2.96 -0.95
N VAL A 119 -9.27 -3.74 -2.01
CA VAL A 119 -9.02 -3.31 -3.40
C VAL A 119 -9.84 -2.07 -3.77
N PRO A 120 -11.15 -1.99 -3.49
CA PRO A 120 -11.94 -0.79 -3.74
C PRO A 120 -11.46 0.42 -2.93
N TRP A 121 -11.06 0.22 -1.67
CA TRP A 121 -10.47 1.29 -0.88
C TRP A 121 -9.18 1.79 -1.51
N TYR A 122 -8.27 0.90 -1.90
CA TYR A 122 -6.98 1.29 -2.46
C TYR A 122 -7.13 2.11 -3.74
N HIS A 123 -8.01 1.68 -4.63
CA HIS A 123 -8.34 2.43 -5.84
C HIS A 123 -8.92 3.82 -5.52
N LYS A 124 -9.84 3.91 -4.56
CA LYS A 124 -10.41 5.18 -4.10
C LYS A 124 -9.34 6.07 -3.47
N HIS A 125 -8.46 5.53 -2.64
CA HIS A 125 -7.38 6.25 -1.98
C HIS A 125 -6.45 6.89 -3.01
N CYS A 126 -5.96 6.12 -3.98
CA CYS A 126 -5.11 6.62 -5.07
C CYS A 126 -5.80 7.71 -5.89
N SER A 127 -7.08 7.56 -6.22
CA SER A 127 -7.83 8.51 -7.04
C SER A 127 -8.27 9.78 -6.30
N THR A 128 -8.18 9.82 -4.98
CA THR A 128 -8.60 10.97 -4.16
C THR A 128 -7.45 11.55 -3.33
N MET A 129 -6.98 10.84 -2.31
CA MET A 129 -6.00 11.37 -1.36
C MET A 129 -4.62 11.51 -1.99
N ASP A 130 -4.14 10.48 -2.69
CA ASP A 130 -2.85 10.55 -3.37
C ASP A 130 -2.85 11.57 -4.49
N LYS A 131 -3.95 11.66 -5.24
CA LYS A 131 -4.10 12.68 -6.29
C LYS A 131 -4.10 14.11 -5.72
N ALA A 132 -4.72 14.33 -4.57
CA ALA A 132 -4.69 15.63 -3.89
C ALA A 132 -3.28 15.94 -3.36
N THR A 133 -2.60 14.95 -2.81
CA THR A 133 -1.21 15.05 -2.35
C THR A 133 -0.28 15.38 -3.52
N ALA A 134 -0.37 14.65 -4.62
CA ALA A 134 0.44 14.88 -5.81
C ALA A 134 0.31 16.32 -6.34
N LYS A 135 -0.91 16.81 -6.47
CA LYS A 135 -1.15 18.22 -6.86
C LYS A 135 -0.49 19.23 -5.94
N PHE A 136 -0.51 18.95 -4.64
CA PHE A 136 0.14 19.83 -3.68
C PHE A 136 1.66 19.78 -3.81
N LEU A 137 2.25 18.59 -3.95
CA LEU A 137 3.69 18.40 -4.12
C LEU A 137 4.20 19.06 -5.40
N GLU A 138 3.48 18.93 -6.52
CA GLU A 138 3.82 19.63 -7.78
C GLU A 138 3.82 21.15 -7.62
N ALA A 139 2.84 21.69 -6.89
CA ALA A 139 2.75 23.14 -6.67
C ALA A 139 3.75 23.66 -5.63
N ASN A 140 4.31 22.78 -4.79
CA ASN A 140 5.23 23.10 -3.71
C ASN A 140 6.49 22.22 -3.76
N PRO A 141 7.30 22.30 -4.82
CA PRO A 141 8.48 21.47 -4.96
C PRO A 141 9.45 21.74 -3.81
N VAL A 142 9.87 20.66 -3.16
CA VAL A 142 10.85 20.74 -2.07
C VAL A 142 12.22 20.93 -2.71
N SER A 143 12.89 22.05 -2.42
CA SER A 143 14.28 22.24 -2.84
C SER A 143 15.16 21.26 -2.06
N GLU A 144 16.05 20.55 -2.76
CA GLU A 144 16.99 19.58 -2.18
C GLU A 144 17.88 20.16 -1.06
N ASN A 145 17.92 21.48 -0.92
CA ASN A 145 18.76 22.22 0.02
C ASN A 145 18.05 22.67 1.30
N LYS A 146 16.83 22.24 1.58
CA LYS A 146 16.20 22.56 2.86
C LYS A 146 16.61 21.50 3.89
N PRO A 147 17.49 21.83 4.87
CA PRO A 147 17.82 20.87 5.92
C PRO A 147 16.52 20.49 6.63
N CYS A 148 16.30 19.20 6.79
CA CYS A 148 15.20 18.69 7.58
C CYS A 148 15.52 19.00 9.05
N ASP A 149 14.95 20.06 9.62
CA ASP A 149 15.16 20.48 11.01
C ASP A 149 14.66 19.41 12.04
N GLN A 150 14.11 18.30 11.57
CA GLN A 150 13.62 17.20 12.40
C GLN A 150 13.97 15.82 11.84
N CYS A 151 15.03 15.69 11.08
CA CYS A 151 15.58 14.37 10.79
C CYS A 151 16.14 13.78 12.09
N TRP A 152 15.38 12.91 12.71
CA TRP A 152 15.88 12.01 13.75
C TRP A 152 17.01 11.17 13.14
N VAL A 153 18.22 11.65 13.32
CA VAL A 153 19.41 10.83 13.13
C VAL A 153 19.39 9.78 14.22
N VAL A 154 18.98 8.59 13.88
CA VAL A 154 19.27 7.42 14.71
C VAL A 154 20.79 7.23 14.63
N THR A 155 21.50 7.89 15.52
CA THR A 155 22.91 7.57 15.75
C THR A 155 22.97 6.14 16.25
N GLN A 156 23.38 5.24 15.37
CA GLN A 156 23.81 3.91 15.79
C GLN A 156 25.01 4.11 16.73
N LYS A 157 24.77 3.99 18.02
CA LYS A 157 25.84 3.82 19.01
C LYS A 157 26.60 2.55 18.63
N LYS A 158 27.79 2.73 18.05
CA LYS A 158 28.81 1.67 18.01
C LYS A 158 29.05 1.21 19.44
N ARG A 159 28.79 -0.05 19.73
CA ARG A 159 29.28 -0.67 20.97
C ARG A 159 30.81 -0.74 20.88
N PRO A 160 31.53 -0.33 21.90
CA PRO A 160 32.96 -0.61 21.97
C PRO A 160 33.19 -2.10 22.21
N VAL A 161 34.26 -2.60 21.63
CA VAL A 161 34.79 -3.97 21.75
C VAL A 161 35.20 -4.25 23.19
#